data_9a88feb39ccc6184e16a554f4b3a44d8
#
_entry.id   9a88feb39ccc6184e16a554f4b3a44d8
#
_cell.length_a   1.000
_cell.length_b   1.000
_cell.length_c   1.000
_cell.angle_alpha   90.00
_cell.angle_beta   90.00
_cell.angle_gamma   90.00
#
_symmetry.space_group_name_H-M   'P 1'
#
loop_
_entity.id
_entity.type
_entity.pdbx_description
1 polymer ?
#
loop_
_entity_poly.entity_id
_entity_poly.type
_entity_poly.pdbx_seq_one_letter_code
_entity_poly.pdbx_strand_id
1 'polypeptide(L)'
;MARAATTDLSSESGLRRYLDTVKHFPMLTSEQEQALAKRWREHSDPEAAHQLVVSHLRLVAKVAMRYRGYGLPMSEVISEGSIGLIKAVNRFEPERGFRLATYAIWWIKASIRDYVMRSWSLVKMGTTPNQRKLFFNLRRLKARLSALNDGDLHPDQVELIASTLGVTEQEVVCMNSRMGGDTSLNAPLRGQAYGEWQDLLVEGEDNQEYKLVQFEEASSRHRALIDSLGVLNARERRILEARRLADKPRSLGDLSSEFGVSRERVRQIEMRAFEKLQNAVKVVYAKRDEPRPLSV
;
A
#
# COMPACT_ATOMS: atom_id res chain seq x y z
N MET A 1 -1.93 10.15 47.13
CA MET A 1 -2.17 9.99 45.65
C MET A 1 -1.02 10.72 44.93
N ALA A 2 0.04 10.01 44.57
CA ALA A 2 1.11 10.58 43.76
C ALA A 2 0.63 10.63 42.30
N ARG A 3 0.38 11.83 41.79
CA ARG A 3 0.14 12.10 40.38
C ARG A 3 1.34 11.54 39.61
N ALA A 4 1.14 10.44 38.86
CA ALA A 4 2.13 9.97 37.92
C ALA A 4 2.39 11.11 36.93
N ALA A 5 3.53 11.78 37.10
CA ALA A 5 4.01 12.77 36.14
C ALA A 5 4.12 12.02 34.80
N THR A 6 3.32 12.42 33.83
CA THR A 6 3.41 11.94 32.45
C THR A 6 4.80 12.32 31.95
N THR A 7 5.72 11.37 32.05
CA THR A 7 7.10 11.57 31.57
C THR A 7 7.01 11.60 30.05
N ASP A 8 7.27 12.77 29.47
CA ASP A 8 7.32 12.93 28.02
C ASP A 8 8.46 12.04 27.46
N LEU A 9 8.08 10.93 26.83
CA LEU A 9 9.00 9.95 26.25
C LEU A 9 9.59 10.42 24.89
N SER A 10 9.11 11.53 24.35
CA SER A 10 9.51 12.02 23.02
C SER A 10 10.94 12.58 23.01
N SER A 11 11.46 13.05 24.15
CA SER A 11 12.83 13.53 24.28
C SER A 11 13.79 12.43 24.77
N GLU A 12 15.07 12.47 24.35
CA GLU A 12 16.09 11.53 24.86
C GLU A 12 16.24 11.57 26.38
N SER A 13 16.09 12.77 26.98
CA SER A 13 16.11 12.96 28.42
C SER A 13 14.90 12.31 29.10
N GLY A 14 13.73 12.39 28.49
CA GLY A 14 12.51 11.72 28.95
C GLY A 14 12.63 10.18 28.93
N LEU A 15 13.17 9.64 27.85
CA LEU A 15 13.42 8.20 27.73
C LEU A 15 14.40 7.70 28.80
N ARG A 16 15.52 8.41 29.06
CA ARG A 16 16.47 8.06 30.12
C ARG A 16 15.81 8.06 31.50
N ARG A 17 15.07 9.11 31.82
CA ARG A 17 14.33 9.22 33.10
C ARG A 17 13.31 8.07 33.24
N TYR A 18 12.59 7.74 32.18
CA TYR A 18 11.67 6.60 32.18
C TYR A 18 12.38 5.29 32.47
N LEU A 19 13.48 5.01 31.77
CA LEU A 19 14.26 3.77 31.97
C LEU A 19 14.83 3.67 33.39
N ASP A 20 15.24 4.78 33.98
CA ASP A 20 15.72 4.82 35.37
C ASP A 20 14.56 4.58 36.35
N THR A 21 13.40 5.17 36.13
CA THR A 21 12.21 4.91 36.94
C THR A 21 11.80 3.44 36.89
N VAL A 22 11.79 2.83 35.71
CA VAL A 22 11.43 1.43 35.51
C VAL A 22 12.38 0.47 36.23
N LYS A 23 13.65 0.83 36.40
CA LYS A 23 14.62 0.02 37.16
C LYS A 23 14.31 -0.08 38.66
N HIS A 24 13.62 0.90 39.21
CA HIS A 24 13.32 0.95 40.64
C HIS A 24 12.07 0.16 41.02
N PHE A 25 11.24 -0.28 40.05
CA PHE A 25 10.07 -1.08 40.36
C PHE A 25 10.44 -2.46 40.91
N PRO A 26 9.79 -2.91 42.00
CA PRO A 26 10.07 -4.21 42.59
C PRO A 26 9.68 -5.35 41.66
N MET A 27 10.45 -6.40 41.66
CA MET A 27 10.13 -7.65 40.95
C MET A 27 9.23 -8.51 41.83
N LEU A 28 8.17 -9.08 41.23
CA LEU A 28 7.24 -9.94 41.93
C LEU A 28 7.79 -11.37 42.07
N THR A 29 7.53 -11.99 43.24
CA THR A 29 7.72 -13.44 43.43
C THR A 29 6.65 -14.22 42.64
N SER A 30 6.87 -15.52 42.44
CA SER A 30 5.89 -16.38 41.73
C SER A 30 4.52 -16.37 42.41
N GLU A 31 4.51 -16.41 43.73
CA GLU A 31 3.29 -16.46 44.55
C GLU A 31 2.50 -15.15 44.46
N GLN A 32 3.22 -13.99 44.55
CA GLN A 32 2.61 -12.67 44.40
C GLN A 32 2.04 -12.47 43.00
N GLU A 33 2.77 -12.91 41.96
CA GLU A 33 2.30 -12.83 40.58
C GLU A 33 1.02 -13.63 40.36
N GLN A 34 0.95 -14.86 40.90
CA GLN A 34 -0.25 -15.70 40.83
C GLN A 34 -1.42 -15.10 41.61
N ALA A 35 -1.19 -14.57 42.82
CA ALA A 35 -2.21 -13.94 43.63
C ALA A 35 -2.81 -12.71 42.92
N LEU A 36 -1.98 -11.85 42.37
CA LEU A 36 -2.41 -10.66 41.62
C LEU A 36 -3.13 -11.05 40.32
N ALA A 37 -2.66 -12.06 39.62
CA ALA A 37 -3.30 -12.53 38.40
C ALA A 37 -4.69 -13.13 38.65
N LYS A 38 -4.87 -13.88 39.75
CA LYS A 38 -6.19 -14.37 40.20
C LYS A 38 -7.11 -13.22 40.55
N ARG A 39 -6.66 -12.25 41.35
CA ARG A 39 -7.45 -11.06 41.70
C ARG A 39 -7.93 -10.30 40.47
N TRP A 40 -7.06 -10.10 39.49
CA TRP A 40 -7.41 -9.47 38.21
C TRP A 40 -8.48 -10.27 37.47
N ARG A 41 -8.33 -11.58 37.38
CA ARG A 41 -9.24 -12.45 36.62
C ARG A 41 -10.60 -12.62 37.25
N GLU A 42 -10.67 -12.79 38.59
CA GLU A 42 -11.91 -13.04 39.34
C GLU A 42 -12.68 -11.76 39.65
N HIS A 43 -11.98 -10.70 40.00
CA HIS A 43 -12.59 -9.46 40.50
C HIS A 43 -12.41 -8.26 39.56
N SER A 44 -11.68 -8.42 38.44
CA SER A 44 -11.32 -7.31 37.51
C SER A 44 -10.68 -6.12 38.24
N ASP A 45 -9.84 -6.40 39.26
CA ASP A 45 -9.22 -5.40 40.12
C ASP A 45 -8.11 -4.63 39.32
N PRO A 46 -8.31 -3.33 38.97
CA PRO A 46 -7.37 -2.57 38.17
C PRO A 46 -6.03 -2.35 38.87
N GLU A 47 -6.00 -2.32 40.19
CA GLU A 47 -4.76 -2.19 40.97
C GLU A 47 -3.88 -3.43 40.80
N ALA A 48 -4.49 -4.63 40.83
CA ALA A 48 -3.75 -5.88 40.60
C ALA A 48 -3.17 -5.92 39.18
N ALA A 49 -3.92 -5.51 38.18
CA ALA A 49 -3.43 -5.42 36.78
C ALA A 49 -2.29 -4.38 36.67
N HIS A 50 -2.42 -3.21 37.31
CA HIS A 50 -1.41 -2.17 37.30
C HIS A 50 -0.09 -2.67 37.93
N GLN A 51 -0.15 -3.34 39.08
CA GLN A 51 1.04 -3.91 39.73
C GLN A 51 1.74 -4.96 38.85
N LEU A 52 0.97 -5.83 38.17
CA LEU A 52 1.50 -6.81 37.21
C LEU A 52 2.19 -6.12 36.03
N VAL A 53 1.60 -5.08 35.46
CA VAL A 53 2.18 -4.35 34.33
C VAL A 53 3.47 -3.62 34.76
N VAL A 54 3.42 -2.86 35.85
CA VAL A 54 4.56 -2.05 36.33
C VAL A 54 5.79 -2.88 36.64
N SER A 55 5.60 -4.04 37.32
CA SER A 55 6.69 -4.96 37.64
C SER A 55 7.38 -5.57 36.40
N HIS A 56 6.69 -5.63 35.26
CA HIS A 56 7.20 -6.21 34.02
C HIS A 56 7.66 -5.20 32.97
N LEU A 57 7.59 -3.86 33.23
CA LEU A 57 8.06 -2.84 32.29
C LEU A 57 9.54 -2.96 31.94
N ARG A 58 10.38 -3.45 32.90
CA ARG A 58 11.80 -3.75 32.63
C ARG A 58 11.97 -4.79 31.52
N LEU A 59 11.08 -5.78 31.45
CA LEU A 59 11.07 -6.79 30.41
C LEU A 59 10.74 -6.17 29.05
N VAL A 60 9.75 -5.26 29.00
CA VAL A 60 9.40 -4.52 27.79
C VAL A 60 10.61 -3.76 27.27
N ALA A 61 11.26 -2.95 28.11
CA ALA A 61 12.44 -2.18 27.73
C ALA A 61 13.58 -3.08 27.21
N LYS A 62 13.85 -4.21 27.89
CA LYS A 62 14.86 -5.19 27.45
C LYS A 62 14.55 -5.83 26.10
N VAL A 63 13.27 -6.11 25.81
CA VAL A 63 12.84 -6.66 24.52
C VAL A 63 12.89 -5.58 23.44
N ALA A 64 12.42 -4.36 23.72
CA ALA A 64 12.41 -3.24 22.80
C ALA A 64 13.82 -2.86 22.31
N MET A 65 14.82 -2.90 23.17
CA MET A 65 16.22 -2.60 22.82
C MET A 65 16.78 -3.50 21.70
N ARG A 66 16.24 -4.69 21.50
CA ARG A 66 16.64 -5.59 20.39
C ARG A 66 16.19 -5.09 19.03
N TYR A 67 15.23 -4.15 18.99
CA TYR A 67 14.68 -3.57 17.77
C TYR A 67 15.24 -2.17 17.46
N ARG A 68 16.28 -1.72 18.18
CA ARG A 68 16.92 -0.41 17.97
C ARG A 68 17.43 -0.21 16.53
N GLY A 69 17.85 -1.29 15.86
CA GLY A 69 18.42 -1.24 14.51
C GLY A 69 17.44 -0.97 13.37
N TYR A 70 16.14 -0.80 13.66
CA TYR A 70 15.14 -0.53 12.64
C TYR A 70 14.90 0.96 12.37
N GLY A 71 15.63 1.87 13.04
CA GLY A 71 15.54 3.33 12.81
C GLY A 71 14.28 4.00 13.37
N LEU A 72 13.44 3.28 14.13
CA LEU A 72 12.22 3.82 14.73
C LEU A 72 12.51 4.45 16.11
N PRO A 73 11.74 5.48 16.52
CA PRO A 73 11.86 6.08 17.85
C PRO A 73 11.68 5.04 18.95
N MET A 74 12.66 4.92 19.85
CA MET A 74 12.66 3.90 20.91
C MET A 74 11.49 4.07 21.89
N SER A 75 11.04 5.30 22.11
CA SER A 75 9.86 5.63 22.90
C SER A 75 8.61 4.92 22.36
N GLU A 76 8.41 5.00 21.05
CA GLU A 76 7.27 4.38 20.38
C GLU A 76 7.34 2.84 20.46
N VAL A 77 8.54 2.28 20.23
CA VAL A 77 8.75 0.83 20.33
C VAL A 77 8.45 0.32 21.74
N ILE A 78 8.82 1.08 22.79
CA ILE A 78 8.51 0.72 24.17
C ILE A 78 7.00 0.85 24.43
N SER A 79 6.37 1.91 23.96
CA SER A 79 4.92 2.11 24.11
C SER A 79 4.12 0.98 23.49
N GLU A 80 4.43 0.58 22.27
CA GLU A 80 3.82 -0.58 21.61
C GLU A 80 4.13 -1.90 22.32
N GLY A 81 5.34 -2.06 22.83
CA GLY A 81 5.70 -3.18 23.68
C GLY A 81 4.87 -3.23 24.96
N SER A 82 4.58 -2.08 25.58
CA SER A 82 3.72 -1.99 26.76
C SER A 82 2.27 -2.36 26.47
N ILE A 83 1.75 -1.99 25.29
CA ILE A 83 0.45 -2.48 24.80
C ILE A 83 0.44 -4.02 24.68
N GLY A 84 1.53 -4.59 24.16
CA GLY A 84 1.73 -6.02 24.12
C GLY A 84 1.69 -6.68 25.51
N LEU A 85 2.34 -6.07 26.50
CA LEU A 85 2.32 -6.53 27.89
C LEU A 85 0.90 -6.50 28.49
N ILE A 86 0.16 -5.40 28.27
CA ILE A 86 -1.24 -5.29 28.74
C ILE A 86 -2.11 -6.39 28.12
N LYS A 87 -1.96 -6.66 26.82
CA LYS A 87 -2.65 -7.78 26.16
C LYS A 87 -2.29 -9.13 26.78
N ALA A 88 -1.03 -9.31 27.18
CA ALA A 88 -0.58 -10.52 27.88
C ALA A 88 -1.24 -10.65 29.27
N VAL A 89 -1.24 -9.58 30.08
CA VAL A 89 -1.86 -9.58 31.40
C VAL A 89 -3.34 -9.95 31.32
N ASN A 90 -4.07 -9.37 30.37
CA ASN A 90 -5.51 -9.64 30.19
C ASN A 90 -5.82 -11.09 29.79
N ARG A 91 -4.88 -11.80 29.18
CA ARG A 91 -5.06 -13.18 28.69
C ARG A 91 -4.27 -14.21 29.48
N PHE A 92 -3.60 -13.78 30.54
CA PHE A 92 -2.78 -14.67 31.35
C PHE A 92 -3.63 -15.61 32.19
N GLU A 93 -3.27 -16.90 32.18
CA GLU A 93 -3.89 -17.95 32.97
C GLU A 93 -2.91 -18.46 34.04
N PRO A 94 -3.04 -17.99 35.30
CA PRO A 94 -2.11 -18.37 36.37
C PRO A 94 -2.15 -19.85 36.72
N GLU A 95 -3.26 -20.53 36.43
CA GLU A 95 -3.48 -21.96 36.74
C GLU A 95 -2.57 -22.90 35.93
N ARG A 96 -2.04 -22.42 34.78
CA ARG A 96 -1.11 -23.22 33.95
C ARG A 96 0.29 -23.36 34.55
N GLY A 97 0.59 -22.71 35.67
CA GLY A 97 1.87 -22.83 36.37
C GLY A 97 3.07 -22.11 35.71
N PHE A 98 2.88 -21.40 34.59
CA PHE A 98 3.95 -20.65 33.95
C PHE A 98 4.04 -19.22 34.49
N ARG A 99 5.28 -18.65 34.41
CA ARG A 99 5.51 -17.24 34.77
C ARG A 99 4.91 -16.30 33.71
N LEU A 100 4.31 -15.20 34.17
CA LEU A 100 3.82 -14.13 33.26
C LEU A 100 4.91 -13.64 32.31
N ALA A 101 6.14 -13.49 32.78
CA ALA A 101 7.25 -13.05 31.96
C ALA A 101 7.47 -13.92 30.71
N THR A 102 7.34 -15.26 30.84
CA THR A 102 7.50 -16.19 29.71
C THR A 102 6.39 -16.02 28.69
N TYR A 103 5.18 -15.83 29.13
CA TYR A 103 4.02 -15.60 28.27
C TYR A 103 4.02 -14.20 27.64
N ALA A 104 4.35 -13.16 28.42
CA ALA A 104 4.37 -11.79 27.98
C ALA A 104 5.40 -11.50 26.88
N ILE A 105 6.55 -12.17 26.90
CA ILE A 105 7.59 -12.02 25.84
C ILE A 105 7.02 -12.23 24.44
N TRP A 106 6.10 -13.18 24.27
CA TRP A 106 5.50 -13.45 22.96
C TRP A 106 4.60 -12.31 22.50
N TRP A 107 3.77 -11.78 23.40
CA TRP A 107 2.87 -10.65 23.11
C TRP A 107 3.63 -9.35 22.88
N ILE A 108 4.64 -9.07 23.70
CA ILE A 108 5.53 -7.90 23.55
C ILE A 108 6.21 -7.94 22.18
N LYS A 109 6.82 -9.08 21.82
CA LYS A 109 7.46 -9.24 20.51
C LYS A 109 6.46 -9.12 19.36
N ALA A 110 5.27 -9.67 19.51
CA ALA A 110 4.25 -9.59 18.47
C ALA A 110 3.81 -8.13 18.22
N SER A 111 3.50 -7.37 19.28
CA SER A 111 3.13 -5.96 19.15
C SER A 111 4.25 -5.10 18.57
N ILE A 112 5.48 -5.28 19.05
CA ILE A 112 6.65 -4.54 18.51
C ILE A 112 6.87 -4.88 17.04
N ARG A 113 6.81 -6.16 16.66
CA ARG A 113 6.99 -6.56 15.25
C ARG A 113 5.90 -6.01 14.34
N ASP A 114 4.67 -6.00 14.81
CA ASP A 114 3.56 -5.42 14.04
C ASP A 114 3.74 -3.91 13.86
N TYR A 115 4.15 -3.19 14.91
CA TYR A 115 4.50 -1.78 14.84
C TYR A 115 5.64 -1.51 13.86
N VAL A 116 6.75 -2.25 13.98
CA VAL A 116 7.90 -2.12 13.06
C VAL A 116 7.48 -2.33 11.62
N MET A 117 6.67 -3.34 11.32
CA MET A 117 6.20 -3.59 9.95
C MET A 117 5.30 -2.50 9.40
N ARG A 118 4.55 -1.79 10.26
CA ARG A 118 3.67 -0.70 9.83
C ARG A 118 4.38 0.64 9.66
N SER A 119 5.40 0.88 10.49
CA SER A 119 6.01 2.20 10.61
C SER A 119 7.39 2.33 9.94
N TRP A 120 7.96 1.22 9.43
CA TRP A 120 9.30 1.23 8.85
C TRP A 120 9.37 1.88 7.47
N SER A 121 8.33 1.77 6.64
CA SER A 121 8.25 2.35 5.31
C SER A 121 6.84 2.87 5.04
N LEU A 122 6.71 3.91 4.21
CA LEU A 122 5.44 4.44 3.73
C LEU A 122 4.68 3.40 2.89
N VAL A 123 5.41 2.57 2.16
CA VAL A 123 4.83 1.46 1.38
C VAL A 123 4.68 0.25 2.28
N LYS A 124 3.44 -0.22 2.44
CA LYS A 124 3.13 -1.37 3.31
C LYS A 124 3.92 -2.60 2.90
N MET A 125 4.72 -3.10 3.82
CA MET A 125 5.50 -4.33 3.67
C MET A 125 4.94 -5.47 4.50
N GLY A 126 5.36 -6.71 4.19
CA GLY A 126 5.04 -7.88 5.01
C GLY A 126 3.58 -8.31 4.96
N THR A 127 2.95 -8.22 3.79
CA THR A 127 1.58 -8.71 3.56
C THR A 127 1.49 -10.23 3.67
N THR A 128 2.53 -10.94 3.25
CA THR A 128 2.59 -12.41 3.33
C THR A 128 3.45 -12.90 4.51
N PRO A 129 3.22 -14.13 5.02
CA PRO A 129 4.07 -14.73 6.05
C PRO A 129 5.56 -14.80 5.64
N ASN A 130 5.84 -15.12 4.38
CA ASN A 130 7.18 -15.19 3.82
C ASN A 130 7.90 -13.83 3.87
N GLN A 131 7.22 -12.76 3.48
CA GLN A 131 7.77 -11.40 3.54
C GLN A 131 8.10 -10.99 4.97
N ARG A 132 7.24 -11.32 5.95
CA ARG A 132 7.52 -11.06 7.38
C ARG A 132 8.74 -11.84 7.85
N LYS A 133 8.86 -13.10 7.45
CA LYS A 133 9.97 -13.96 7.78
C LYS A 133 11.29 -13.42 7.21
N LEU A 134 11.26 -12.99 5.94
CA LEU A 134 12.39 -12.36 5.27
C LEU A 134 12.79 -11.05 5.95
N PHE A 135 11.87 -10.14 6.17
CA PHE A 135 12.14 -8.83 6.77
C PHE A 135 12.93 -8.91 8.08
N PHE A 136 12.56 -9.83 8.99
CA PHE A 136 13.22 -9.95 10.29
C PHE A 136 14.50 -10.80 10.26
N ASN A 137 14.71 -11.63 9.25
CA ASN A 137 15.85 -12.55 9.21
C ASN A 137 16.90 -12.19 8.16
N LEU A 138 16.53 -11.51 7.07
CA LEU A 138 17.42 -11.23 5.92
C LEU A 138 18.68 -10.47 6.36
N ARG A 139 18.53 -9.39 7.13
CA ARG A 139 19.68 -8.61 7.62
C ARG A 139 20.67 -9.44 8.44
N ARG A 140 20.16 -10.35 9.29
CA ARG A 140 21.00 -11.24 10.09
C ARG A 140 21.71 -12.28 9.23
N LEU A 141 21.06 -12.81 8.21
CA LEU A 141 21.66 -13.75 7.27
C LEU A 141 22.71 -13.07 6.38
N LYS A 142 22.42 -11.87 5.87
CA LYS A 142 23.42 -11.06 5.14
C LYS A 142 24.67 -10.82 5.99
N ALA A 143 24.51 -10.45 7.25
CA ALA A 143 25.64 -10.26 8.16
C ALA A 143 26.47 -11.53 8.38
N ARG A 144 25.84 -12.72 8.41
CA ARG A 144 26.54 -14.01 8.54
C ARG A 144 27.29 -14.39 7.27
N LEU A 145 26.78 -14.01 6.12
CA LEU A 145 27.38 -14.32 4.82
C LEU A 145 28.41 -13.26 4.39
N SER A 146 28.76 -12.33 5.27
CA SER A 146 29.64 -11.18 4.99
C SER A 146 29.17 -10.31 3.80
N ALA A 147 27.92 -10.46 3.41
CA ALA A 147 27.28 -9.67 2.37
C ALA A 147 26.74 -8.34 2.97
N LEU A 148 27.61 -7.57 3.64
CA LEU A 148 27.22 -6.37 4.39
C LEU A 148 27.06 -5.13 3.51
N ASN A 149 27.49 -5.20 2.25
CA ASN A 149 27.29 -4.08 1.32
C ASN A 149 25.81 -3.97 0.96
N ASP A 150 25.28 -2.75 0.88
CA ASP A 150 23.90 -2.44 0.48
C ASP A 150 23.63 -2.73 -1.02
N GLY A 151 24.55 -3.44 -1.70
CA GLY A 151 24.41 -3.86 -3.08
C GLY A 151 23.56 -5.11 -3.27
N ASP A 152 23.42 -5.50 -4.52
CA ASP A 152 22.71 -6.70 -4.91
C ASP A 152 23.40 -7.95 -4.35
N LEU A 153 22.56 -8.90 -3.90
CA LEU A 153 23.04 -10.19 -3.43
C LEU A 153 23.54 -11.04 -4.62
N HIS A 154 24.66 -11.73 -4.43
CA HIS A 154 25.12 -12.70 -5.42
C HIS A 154 24.13 -13.88 -5.54
N PRO A 155 23.93 -14.47 -6.73
CA PRO A 155 22.96 -15.55 -6.94
C PRO A 155 23.08 -16.70 -5.94
N ASP A 156 24.31 -17.13 -5.64
CA ASP A 156 24.57 -18.21 -4.66
C ASP A 156 24.08 -17.86 -3.24
N GLN A 157 24.18 -16.57 -2.87
CA GLN A 157 23.70 -16.07 -1.58
C GLN A 157 22.16 -16.02 -1.55
N VAL A 158 21.54 -15.68 -2.66
CA VAL A 158 20.07 -15.67 -2.81
C VAL A 158 19.54 -17.08 -2.65
N GLU A 159 20.12 -18.07 -3.32
CA GLU A 159 19.74 -19.49 -3.22
C GLU A 159 19.90 -20.01 -1.78
N LEU A 160 21.02 -19.70 -1.13
CA LEU A 160 21.28 -20.12 0.25
C LEU A 160 20.28 -19.50 1.24
N ILE A 161 19.92 -18.21 1.06
CA ILE A 161 18.92 -17.54 1.90
C ILE A 161 17.54 -18.13 1.62
N ALA A 162 17.18 -18.35 0.36
CA ALA A 162 15.91 -18.91 -0.06
C ALA A 162 15.70 -20.31 0.55
N SER A 163 16.70 -21.19 0.42
CA SER A 163 16.67 -22.55 1.00
C SER A 163 16.60 -22.52 2.53
N THR A 164 17.39 -21.66 3.19
CA THR A 164 17.41 -21.56 4.66
C THR A 164 16.09 -21.08 5.24
N LEU A 165 15.41 -20.16 4.55
CA LEU A 165 14.14 -19.60 5.00
C LEU A 165 12.91 -20.32 4.41
N GLY A 166 13.07 -21.18 3.42
CA GLY A 166 11.97 -21.86 2.72
C GLY A 166 11.07 -20.84 2.00
N VAL A 167 11.67 -19.94 1.23
CA VAL A 167 11.01 -18.89 0.43
C VAL A 167 11.56 -18.93 -0.99
N THR A 168 10.90 -18.25 -1.93
CA THR A 168 11.39 -18.19 -3.32
C THR A 168 12.55 -17.20 -3.47
N GLU A 169 13.45 -17.43 -4.42
CA GLU A 169 14.54 -16.52 -4.74
C GLU A 169 14.04 -15.14 -5.14
N GLN A 170 12.96 -15.07 -5.89
CA GLN A 170 12.32 -13.82 -6.29
C GLN A 170 11.85 -13.00 -5.07
N GLU A 171 11.30 -13.66 -4.04
CA GLU A 171 10.91 -12.99 -2.80
C GLU A 171 12.13 -12.43 -2.06
N VAL A 172 13.27 -13.13 -2.09
CA VAL A 172 14.53 -12.67 -1.47
C VAL A 172 15.04 -11.42 -2.20
N VAL A 173 15.14 -11.45 -3.52
CA VAL A 173 15.60 -10.31 -4.34
C VAL A 173 14.68 -9.10 -4.15
N CYS A 174 13.37 -9.31 -4.24
CA CYS A 174 12.39 -8.24 -4.05
C CYS A 174 12.45 -7.65 -2.63
N MET A 175 12.66 -8.48 -1.60
CA MET A 175 12.81 -7.97 -0.24
C MET A 175 14.13 -7.23 -0.05
N ASN A 176 15.22 -7.70 -0.67
CA ASN A 176 16.52 -7.04 -0.60
C ASN A 176 16.48 -5.62 -1.17
N SER A 177 15.85 -5.42 -2.34
CA SER A 177 15.71 -4.09 -2.95
C SER A 177 14.86 -3.14 -2.09
N ARG A 178 13.80 -3.66 -1.42
CA ARG A 178 12.95 -2.86 -0.53
C ARG A 178 13.61 -2.50 0.80
N MET A 179 14.56 -3.30 1.28
CA MET A 179 15.25 -3.06 2.56
C MET A 179 16.26 -1.90 2.52
N GLY A 180 16.51 -1.30 1.36
CA GLY A 180 17.26 -0.04 1.24
C GLY A 180 16.58 1.16 1.91
N GLY A 181 15.28 1.03 2.25
CA GLY A 181 14.50 2.09 2.88
C GLY A 181 13.93 3.11 1.89
N ASP A 182 13.16 4.05 2.42
CA ASP A 182 12.57 5.14 1.64
C ASP A 182 13.61 6.25 1.44
N THR A 183 13.73 6.76 0.21
CA THR A 183 14.64 7.86 -0.11
C THR A 183 13.85 9.16 -0.18
N SER A 184 14.37 10.24 0.44
CA SER A 184 13.75 11.56 0.35
C SER A 184 13.91 12.13 -1.06
N LEU A 185 12.81 12.56 -1.66
CA LEU A 185 12.82 13.25 -2.94
C LEU A 185 13.44 14.64 -2.87
N ASN A 186 13.48 15.23 -1.66
CA ASN A 186 14.11 16.53 -1.41
C ASN A 186 15.63 16.40 -1.14
N ALA A 187 16.17 15.19 -1.25
CA ALA A 187 17.62 15.02 -1.12
C ALA A 187 18.35 15.66 -2.31
N PRO A 188 19.42 16.44 -2.07
CA PRO A 188 20.16 17.09 -3.14
C PRO A 188 20.86 16.08 -4.04
N LEU A 189 20.89 16.36 -5.34
CA LEU A 189 21.63 15.56 -6.31
C LEU A 189 23.14 15.70 -6.09
N ARG A 190 23.84 14.58 -5.99
CA ARG A 190 25.29 14.58 -5.84
C ARG A 190 25.96 15.20 -7.08
N GLY A 191 26.74 16.28 -6.88
CA GLY A 191 27.53 16.91 -7.94
C GLY A 191 26.90 18.12 -8.62
N GLN A 192 25.67 18.50 -8.27
CA GLN A 192 25.04 19.74 -8.74
C GLN A 192 24.76 20.65 -7.55
N ALA A 193 25.08 21.94 -7.69
CA ALA A 193 24.87 22.93 -6.64
C ALA A 193 23.37 23.20 -6.37
N TYR A 194 22.52 22.91 -7.35
CA TYR A 194 21.07 23.13 -7.30
C TYR A 194 20.38 21.96 -8.00
N GLY A 195 19.43 21.32 -7.33
CA GLY A 195 18.57 20.26 -7.85
C GLY A 195 18.31 19.17 -6.81
N GLU A 196 17.09 18.73 -6.76
CA GLU A 196 16.60 17.68 -5.89
C GLU A 196 16.21 16.45 -6.72
N TRP A 197 16.10 15.28 -6.07
CA TRP A 197 15.65 14.06 -6.76
C TRP A 197 14.26 14.20 -7.38
N GLN A 198 13.38 15.03 -6.78
CA GLN A 198 12.06 15.30 -7.33
C GLN A 198 12.10 15.97 -8.72
N ASP A 199 13.13 16.78 -9.02
CA ASP A 199 13.25 17.47 -10.29
C ASP A 199 13.54 16.52 -11.46
N LEU A 200 14.01 15.29 -11.16
CA LEU A 200 14.23 14.23 -12.14
C LEU A 200 12.99 13.42 -12.48
N LEU A 201 11.90 13.58 -11.68
CA LEU A 201 10.69 12.83 -11.90
C LEU A 201 9.90 13.44 -13.06
N VAL A 202 9.82 12.70 -14.16
CA VAL A 202 9.00 13.07 -15.32
C VAL A 202 7.62 12.45 -15.15
N GLU A 203 6.60 13.25 -15.40
CA GLU A 203 5.23 12.76 -15.44
C GLU A 203 5.08 11.71 -16.55
N GLY A 204 4.56 10.54 -16.21
CA GLY A 204 4.35 9.45 -17.17
C GLY A 204 3.07 9.57 -18.00
N GLU A 205 2.24 10.57 -17.71
CA GLU A 205 1.02 10.83 -18.45
C GLU A 205 1.26 11.83 -19.59
N ASP A 206 0.36 11.78 -20.59
CA ASP A 206 0.40 12.72 -21.72
C ASP A 206 0.26 14.16 -21.24
N ASN A 207 0.99 15.07 -21.87
CA ASN A 207 0.95 16.50 -21.59
C ASN A 207 -0.48 17.05 -21.76
N GLN A 208 -0.81 18.12 -21.00
CA GLN A 208 -2.13 18.77 -21.02
C GLN A 208 -2.48 19.26 -22.43
N GLU A 209 -1.50 19.77 -23.18
CA GLU A 209 -1.69 20.16 -24.58
C GLU A 209 -2.14 18.98 -25.43
N TYR A 210 -1.46 17.84 -25.31
CA TYR A 210 -1.82 16.63 -26.06
C TYR A 210 -3.20 16.10 -25.67
N LYS A 211 -3.52 16.08 -24.38
CA LYS A 211 -4.86 15.71 -23.89
C LYS A 211 -5.96 16.61 -24.45
N LEU A 212 -5.70 17.94 -24.51
CA LEU A 212 -6.64 18.91 -25.06
C LEU A 212 -6.84 18.71 -26.56
N VAL A 213 -5.76 18.56 -27.32
CA VAL A 213 -5.81 18.28 -28.77
C VAL A 213 -6.61 17.01 -29.05
N GLN A 214 -6.35 15.93 -28.34
CA GLN A 214 -7.09 14.68 -28.46
C GLN A 214 -8.59 14.87 -28.16
N PHE A 215 -8.91 15.61 -27.11
CA PHE A 215 -10.30 15.90 -26.74
C PHE A 215 -11.00 16.77 -27.78
N GLU A 216 -10.36 17.79 -28.29
CA GLU A 216 -10.91 18.67 -29.34
C GLU A 216 -11.11 17.91 -30.64
N GLU A 217 -10.13 17.08 -31.07
CA GLU A 217 -10.28 16.23 -32.22
C GLU A 217 -11.42 15.22 -32.08
N ALA A 218 -11.50 14.53 -30.93
CA ALA A 218 -12.58 13.59 -30.67
C ALA A 218 -13.95 14.27 -30.69
N SER A 219 -14.06 15.44 -30.05
CA SER A 219 -15.28 16.24 -30.03
C SER A 219 -15.66 16.75 -31.41
N SER A 220 -14.67 17.12 -32.22
CA SER A 220 -14.84 17.56 -33.58
C SER A 220 -15.34 16.42 -34.49
N ARG A 221 -14.72 15.26 -34.37
CA ARG A 221 -15.14 14.04 -35.09
C ARG A 221 -16.56 13.63 -34.69
N HIS A 222 -16.88 13.68 -33.40
CA HIS A 222 -18.21 13.35 -32.89
C HIS A 222 -19.29 14.30 -33.44
N ARG A 223 -19.05 15.63 -33.41
CA ARG A 223 -19.96 16.62 -33.98
C ARG A 223 -20.15 16.41 -35.49
N ALA A 224 -19.07 16.24 -36.25
CA ALA A 224 -19.13 15.96 -37.66
C ALA A 224 -19.95 14.69 -38.00
N LEU A 225 -19.83 13.67 -37.17
CA LEU A 225 -20.63 12.44 -37.31
C LEU A 225 -22.12 12.71 -37.04
N ILE A 226 -22.46 13.41 -35.94
CA ILE A 226 -23.87 13.75 -35.60
C ILE A 226 -24.50 14.55 -36.72
N ASP A 227 -23.82 15.59 -37.19
CA ASP A 227 -24.31 16.47 -38.28
C ASP A 227 -24.55 15.67 -39.58
N SER A 228 -23.63 14.74 -39.87
CA SER A 228 -23.72 13.89 -41.07
C SER A 228 -24.81 12.83 -40.99
N LEU A 229 -25.20 12.38 -39.78
CA LEU A 229 -26.32 11.45 -39.60
C LEU A 229 -27.66 12.00 -40.05
N GLY A 230 -27.79 13.35 -40.09
CA GLY A 230 -28.98 14.04 -40.59
C GLY A 230 -29.26 13.84 -42.10
N VAL A 231 -28.25 13.43 -42.87
CA VAL A 231 -28.39 13.16 -44.34
C VAL A 231 -29.04 11.79 -44.62
N LEU A 232 -29.08 10.91 -43.61
CA LEU A 232 -29.63 9.57 -43.75
C LEU A 232 -31.12 9.53 -43.50
N ASN A 233 -31.84 8.69 -44.28
CA ASN A 233 -33.25 8.39 -44.03
C ASN A 233 -33.41 7.66 -42.69
N ALA A 234 -34.57 7.77 -42.05
CA ALA A 234 -34.87 7.20 -40.74
C ALA A 234 -34.53 5.67 -40.69
N ARG A 235 -34.78 4.93 -41.78
CA ARG A 235 -34.49 3.49 -41.90
C ARG A 235 -32.99 3.26 -42.01
N GLU A 236 -32.28 3.97 -42.85
CA GLU A 236 -30.82 3.90 -43.01
C GLU A 236 -30.10 4.24 -41.74
N ARG A 237 -30.52 5.28 -41.06
CA ARG A 237 -29.97 5.73 -39.76
C ARG A 237 -30.15 4.66 -38.69
N ARG A 238 -31.36 4.09 -38.55
CA ARG A 238 -31.65 3.07 -37.54
C ARG A 238 -30.81 1.81 -37.75
N ILE A 239 -30.63 1.37 -38.99
CA ILE A 239 -29.80 0.21 -39.33
C ILE A 239 -28.33 0.48 -38.99
N LEU A 240 -27.82 1.65 -39.36
CA LEU A 240 -26.43 2.05 -39.13
C LEU A 240 -26.13 2.24 -37.61
N GLU A 241 -27.02 2.88 -36.88
CA GLU A 241 -26.88 3.02 -35.40
C GLU A 241 -26.87 1.66 -34.70
N ALA A 242 -27.79 0.76 -35.05
CA ALA A 242 -27.88 -0.57 -34.43
C ALA A 242 -26.69 -1.48 -34.77
N ARG A 243 -26.04 -1.26 -35.91
CA ARG A 243 -24.94 -2.12 -36.41
C ARG A 243 -23.56 -1.59 -36.12
N ARG A 244 -23.34 -0.26 -36.15
CA ARG A 244 -22.03 0.36 -36.14
C ARG A 244 -21.79 1.30 -34.94
N LEU A 245 -22.84 1.87 -34.40
CA LEU A 245 -22.73 2.89 -33.34
C LEU A 245 -23.16 2.36 -31.96
N ALA A 246 -23.83 1.20 -31.92
CA ALA A 246 -24.22 0.58 -30.66
C ALA A 246 -23.07 -0.21 -30.04
N ASP A 247 -22.91 -0.17 -28.70
CA ASP A 247 -21.91 -0.96 -27.96
C ASP A 247 -22.05 -2.48 -28.21
N LYS A 248 -23.27 -2.95 -28.43
CA LYS A 248 -23.56 -4.33 -28.82
C LYS A 248 -24.21 -4.36 -30.20
N PRO A 249 -23.45 -4.61 -31.27
CA PRO A 249 -23.99 -4.66 -32.63
C PRO A 249 -25.08 -5.73 -32.80
N ARG A 250 -26.25 -5.35 -33.33
CA ARG A 250 -27.31 -6.31 -33.62
C ARG A 250 -26.97 -7.13 -34.85
N SER A 251 -27.46 -8.37 -34.92
CA SER A 251 -27.25 -9.25 -36.07
C SER A 251 -28.07 -8.79 -37.27
N LEU A 252 -27.61 -9.12 -38.49
CA LEU A 252 -28.39 -8.86 -39.71
C LEU A 252 -29.73 -9.62 -39.70
N GLY A 253 -29.81 -10.75 -38.97
CA GLY A 253 -31.02 -11.54 -38.80
C GLY A 253 -32.08 -10.79 -37.99
N ASP A 254 -31.68 -10.18 -36.86
CA ASP A 254 -32.60 -9.44 -36.00
C ASP A 254 -33.20 -8.23 -36.72
N LEU A 255 -32.35 -7.49 -37.45
CA LEU A 255 -32.78 -6.36 -38.24
C LEU A 255 -33.65 -6.75 -39.45
N SER A 256 -33.39 -7.92 -40.06
CA SER A 256 -34.22 -8.43 -41.13
C SER A 256 -35.64 -8.73 -40.65
N SER A 257 -35.77 -9.27 -39.45
CA SER A 257 -37.06 -9.52 -38.80
C SER A 257 -37.76 -8.24 -38.39
N GLU A 258 -37.03 -7.22 -37.87
CA GLU A 258 -37.57 -5.90 -37.47
C GLU A 258 -38.13 -5.12 -38.67
N PHE A 259 -37.42 -5.17 -39.80
CA PHE A 259 -37.81 -4.38 -40.99
C PHE A 259 -38.57 -5.18 -42.05
N GLY A 260 -38.82 -6.47 -41.88
CA GLY A 260 -39.56 -7.33 -42.82
C GLY A 260 -38.86 -7.50 -44.19
N VAL A 261 -37.53 -7.48 -44.23
CA VAL A 261 -36.74 -7.59 -45.49
C VAL A 261 -35.64 -8.65 -45.34
N SER A 262 -35.14 -9.16 -46.49
CA SER A 262 -34.07 -10.17 -46.46
C SER A 262 -32.78 -9.64 -45.84
N ARG A 263 -31.99 -10.51 -45.23
CA ARG A 263 -30.68 -10.18 -44.63
C ARG A 263 -29.76 -9.47 -45.62
N GLU A 264 -29.75 -9.93 -46.88
CA GLU A 264 -28.94 -9.30 -47.92
C GLU A 264 -29.44 -7.88 -48.27
N ARG A 265 -30.72 -7.63 -48.19
CA ARG A 265 -31.28 -6.28 -48.39
C ARG A 265 -30.85 -5.33 -47.21
N VAL A 266 -30.84 -5.80 -45.99
CA VAL A 266 -30.33 -5.03 -44.85
C VAL A 266 -28.85 -4.68 -45.04
N ARG A 267 -28.03 -5.65 -45.52
CA ARG A 267 -26.61 -5.43 -45.83
C ARG A 267 -26.42 -4.37 -46.93
N GLN A 268 -27.19 -4.42 -47.97
CA GLN A 268 -27.16 -3.41 -49.06
C GLN A 268 -27.51 -2.02 -48.56
N ILE A 269 -28.51 -1.91 -47.67
CA ILE A 269 -28.90 -0.63 -47.05
C ILE A 269 -27.79 -0.12 -46.16
N GLU A 270 -27.21 -0.98 -45.33
CA GLU A 270 -26.06 -0.63 -44.46
C GLU A 270 -24.88 -0.08 -45.29
N MET A 271 -24.49 -0.75 -46.38
CA MET A 271 -23.40 -0.26 -47.25
C MET A 271 -23.69 1.10 -47.85
N ARG A 272 -24.88 1.27 -48.45
CA ARG A 272 -25.29 2.57 -49.05
C ARG A 272 -25.35 3.68 -48.01
N ALA A 273 -25.87 3.37 -46.82
CA ALA A 273 -25.94 4.33 -45.71
C ALA A 273 -24.54 4.74 -45.27
N PHE A 274 -23.62 3.81 -45.19
CA PHE A 274 -22.22 4.06 -44.81
C PHE A 274 -21.49 4.90 -45.87
N GLU A 275 -21.67 4.64 -47.17
CA GLU A 275 -21.11 5.44 -48.26
C GLU A 275 -21.66 6.89 -48.26
N LYS A 276 -22.97 7.06 -48.05
CA LYS A 276 -23.58 8.39 -47.89
C LYS A 276 -22.99 9.14 -46.70
N LEU A 277 -22.83 8.45 -45.55
CA LEU A 277 -22.27 9.02 -44.35
C LEU A 277 -20.80 9.45 -44.57
N GLN A 278 -19.99 8.58 -45.19
CA GLN A 278 -18.60 8.91 -45.52
C GLN A 278 -18.49 10.19 -46.36
N ASN A 279 -19.32 10.30 -47.40
CA ASN A 279 -19.30 11.47 -48.28
C ASN A 279 -19.77 12.71 -47.54
N ALA A 280 -20.79 12.62 -46.69
CA ALA A 280 -21.27 13.74 -45.88
C ALA A 280 -20.19 14.21 -44.89
N VAL A 281 -19.52 13.28 -44.20
CA VAL A 281 -18.42 13.61 -43.28
C VAL A 281 -17.27 14.31 -44.01
N LYS A 282 -16.86 13.82 -45.22
CA LYS A 282 -15.82 14.45 -46.01
C LYS A 282 -16.18 15.91 -46.36
N VAL A 283 -17.43 16.18 -46.74
CA VAL A 283 -17.92 17.53 -47.03
C VAL A 283 -17.88 18.44 -45.79
N VAL A 284 -18.24 17.90 -44.62
CA VAL A 284 -18.21 18.66 -43.36
C VAL A 284 -16.76 19.03 -42.98
N TYR A 285 -15.82 18.09 -43.18
CA TYR A 285 -14.40 18.36 -42.95
C TYR A 285 -13.83 19.38 -43.94
N ALA A 286 -14.11 19.22 -45.24
CA ALA A 286 -13.64 20.16 -46.27
C ALA A 286 -14.11 21.60 -46.02
N LYS A 287 -15.35 21.79 -45.52
CA LYS A 287 -15.87 23.09 -45.12
C LYS A 287 -15.23 23.68 -43.86
N ARG A 288 -14.63 22.85 -43.00
CA ARG A 288 -13.93 23.33 -41.79
C ARG A 288 -12.52 23.76 -42.06
N ASP A 289 -11.84 23.11 -43.02
CA ASP A 289 -10.47 23.45 -43.44
C ASP A 289 -10.40 24.76 -44.27
N GLU A 290 -11.56 25.34 -44.68
CA GLU A 290 -11.56 26.69 -45.27
C GLU A 290 -11.21 27.70 -44.18
N PRO A 291 -10.18 28.55 -44.36
CA PRO A 291 -9.76 29.56 -43.39
C PRO A 291 -10.96 30.52 -43.16
N ARG A 292 -11.44 30.58 -41.91
CA ARG A 292 -12.45 31.60 -41.53
C ARG A 292 -11.90 32.96 -41.90
N PRO A 293 -12.64 33.78 -42.69
CA PRO A 293 -12.21 35.14 -42.90
C PRO A 293 -12.12 35.84 -41.54
N LEU A 294 -10.93 36.37 -41.26
CA LEU A 294 -10.72 37.25 -40.11
C LEU A 294 -11.74 38.37 -40.18
N SER A 295 -12.73 38.32 -39.31
CA SER A 295 -13.60 39.46 -39.08
C SER A 295 -12.78 40.58 -38.46
N VAL A 296 -12.49 41.60 -39.25
CA VAL A 296 -11.87 42.87 -38.84
C VAL A 296 -12.79 43.61 -37.89
#